data_2cdf2f08fc124c80a7d89b704e783eca
#
_entry.id   2cdf2f08fc124c80a7d89b704e783eca
#
_cell.length_a   1.000
_cell.length_b   1.000
_cell.length_c   1.000
_cell.angle_alpha   90.00
_cell.angle_beta   90.00
_cell.angle_gamma   90.00
#
_symmetry.space_group_name_H-M   'P 1'
#
loop_
_entity.id
_entity.type
_entity.pdbx_description
1 polymer ?
#
loop_
_entity_poly.entity_id
_entity_poly.type
_entity_poly.pdbx_seq_one_letter_code
_entity_poly.pdbx_strand_id
1 'polypeptide(L)'
;AQHLYRDKLLKDPYRPLYHYVIPEGMAHPFDPNGAFYWKGRYHLFYIIQTVRPKPFYRGDAWAHISSHDLIHWKVHPTALKPTDDTPERAIYSGNIFLNKQGIPTIMYQGLGAGNSIATSVGDDWLEYWDRHPDNPVIPYAEYPFDNDQAEYRTILDKLPDYGAYDIWDPHCWLEGDTYYTITGNNELWPGKDALFKSKNLKDWELMGDFFHHDPIEGTLDCPDFFRLGDKYVLLFLRNGLEYVIGDFKDEQFHPEKRGTMTWNIGAGYAPESMVDDQGRRIMWAALNDSRTSWGDVDNFITKHAWAGTLTLPRVLSLDEDNDLKIEPIDELEGLRYDPVIIKNLDVNGEVVLENIRGTSMELRMSVNPRKAKSFGIKVCASGDGKEETVLSYSPEENEFTFDLSKSSINEEYMEGYLWEKDKIQKAELTLERNENLDLRIFIDRSVIEVFVNKKLALVQRIYPVDEDSDQVILFSNGGSVQVPILESWKLHPSNPY
;
A
#
# COMPACT_ATOMS: atom_id res chain seq x y z
N ALA A 1 -26.72 20.45 0.23
CA ALA A 1 -25.78 19.71 1.10
C ALA A 1 -24.93 18.70 0.30
N GLN A 2 -25.50 17.95 -0.66
CA GLN A 2 -24.78 16.90 -1.40
C GLN A 2 -23.59 17.41 -2.25
N HIS A 3 -23.65 18.64 -2.74
CA HIS A 3 -22.58 19.19 -3.58
C HIS A 3 -21.47 19.95 -2.81
N LEU A 4 -21.65 20.20 -1.52
CA LEU A 4 -20.71 20.97 -0.73
C LEU A 4 -19.34 20.32 -0.61
N TYR A 5 -19.31 19.02 -0.35
CA TYR A 5 -18.06 18.26 -0.26
C TYR A 5 -17.42 18.06 -1.62
N ARG A 6 -18.23 17.82 -2.64
CA ARG A 6 -17.77 17.69 -4.02
C ARG A 6 -17.07 18.96 -4.48
N ASP A 7 -17.62 20.14 -4.23
CA ASP A 7 -17.00 21.42 -4.57
C ASP A 7 -15.67 21.63 -3.83
N LYS A 8 -15.56 21.15 -2.57
CA LYS A 8 -14.31 21.15 -1.83
C LYS A 8 -13.27 20.23 -2.48
N LEU A 9 -13.66 19.00 -2.75
CA LEU A 9 -12.80 17.97 -3.34
C LEU A 9 -12.25 18.41 -4.71
N LEU A 10 -13.08 18.99 -5.55
CA LEU A 10 -12.70 19.46 -6.88
C LEU A 10 -11.72 20.64 -6.84
N LYS A 11 -11.78 21.46 -5.80
CA LYS A 11 -10.92 22.63 -5.63
C LYS A 11 -9.59 22.32 -4.97
N ASP A 12 -9.45 21.14 -4.36
CA ASP A 12 -8.19 20.77 -3.71
C ASP A 12 -7.13 20.43 -4.77
N PRO A 13 -6.03 21.21 -4.87
CA PRO A 13 -5.00 20.98 -5.88
C PRO A 13 -4.21 19.69 -5.65
N TYR A 14 -4.28 19.12 -4.45
CA TYR A 14 -3.51 17.95 -4.06
C TYR A 14 -4.29 16.62 -4.16
N ARG A 15 -5.61 16.70 -4.38
CA ARG A 15 -6.42 15.47 -4.49
C ARG A 15 -6.09 14.75 -5.80
N PRO A 16 -5.65 13.46 -5.75
CA PRO A 16 -5.30 12.69 -6.92
C PRO A 16 -6.42 12.58 -7.96
N LEU A 17 -6.03 12.50 -9.22
CA LEU A 17 -6.96 12.39 -10.36
C LEU A 17 -7.18 10.95 -10.78
N TYR A 18 -6.14 10.10 -10.68
CA TYR A 18 -6.20 8.70 -11.13
C TYR A 18 -5.75 7.67 -10.08
N HIS A 19 -5.12 8.06 -8.96
CA HIS A 19 -5.07 7.21 -7.78
C HIS A 19 -6.44 7.17 -7.11
N TYR A 20 -6.84 6.01 -6.61
CA TYR A 20 -8.14 5.88 -5.99
C TYR A 20 -8.25 6.75 -4.74
N VAL A 21 -9.25 7.61 -4.71
CA VAL A 21 -9.65 8.39 -3.54
C VAL A 21 -11.15 8.27 -3.33
N ILE A 22 -11.61 8.38 -2.07
CA ILE A 22 -13.04 8.32 -1.78
C ILE A 22 -13.77 9.43 -2.53
N PRO A 23 -14.80 9.09 -3.33
CA PRO A 23 -15.44 10.06 -4.22
C PRO A 23 -16.23 11.14 -3.50
N GLU A 24 -16.90 10.82 -2.39
CA GLU A 24 -17.71 11.78 -1.63
C GLU A 24 -17.65 11.49 -0.12
N GLY A 25 -17.89 12.53 0.68
CA GLY A 25 -17.96 12.41 2.14
C GLY A 25 -16.71 12.88 2.85
N MET A 26 -16.73 12.76 4.17
CA MET A 26 -15.62 13.10 5.05
C MET A 26 -14.99 11.78 5.54
N ALA A 27 -14.12 11.21 4.73
CA ALA A 27 -13.46 9.95 5.04
C ALA A 27 -12.14 9.83 4.28
N HIS A 28 -11.36 8.81 4.61
CA HIS A 28 -10.23 8.38 3.80
C HIS A 28 -10.14 6.86 3.71
N PRO A 29 -9.59 6.31 2.61
CA PRO A 29 -9.22 4.91 2.55
C PRO A 29 -8.01 4.70 3.45
N PHE A 30 -8.05 3.61 4.19
CA PHE A 30 -6.98 3.13 5.02
C PHE A 30 -6.53 1.76 4.48
N ASP A 31 -6.09 0.83 5.29
CA ASP A 31 -5.56 -0.45 4.82
C ASP A 31 -6.45 -1.08 3.74
N PRO A 32 -5.92 -1.36 2.53
CA PRO A 32 -6.59 -2.23 1.59
C PRO A 32 -6.70 -3.63 2.17
N ASN A 33 -7.81 -4.28 1.92
CA ASN A 33 -8.13 -5.59 2.44
C ASN A 33 -8.92 -6.39 1.40
N GLY A 34 -8.91 -7.70 1.54
CA GLY A 34 -9.81 -8.56 0.81
C GLY A 34 -9.80 -8.34 -0.69
N ALA A 35 -8.63 -8.08 -1.29
CA ALA A 35 -8.49 -7.99 -2.73
C ALA A 35 -8.86 -9.34 -3.37
N PHE A 36 -9.82 -9.36 -4.29
CA PHE A 36 -10.38 -10.60 -4.79
C PHE A 36 -10.94 -10.47 -6.21
N TYR A 37 -10.54 -11.38 -7.12
CA TYR A 37 -11.12 -11.45 -8.45
C TYR A 37 -12.31 -12.39 -8.44
N TRP A 38 -13.50 -11.88 -8.79
CA TRP A 38 -14.73 -12.64 -8.74
C TRP A 38 -15.64 -12.34 -9.94
N LYS A 39 -16.01 -13.39 -10.69
CA LYS A 39 -16.96 -13.30 -11.81
C LYS A 39 -16.69 -12.16 -12.80
N GLY A 40 -15.43 -12.01 -13.20
CA GLY A 40 -15.02 -11.02 -14.20
C GLY A 40 -14.84 -9.61 -13.64
N ARG A 41 -14.70 -9.46 -12.35
CA ARG A 41 -14.47 -8.17 -11.69
C ARG A 41 -13.35 -8.27 -10.66
N TYR A 42 -12.59 -7.21 -10.56
CA TYR A 42 -11.65 -6.96 -9.48
C TYR A 42 -12.41 -6.30 -8.33
N HIS A 43 -12.44 -6.94 -7.18
CA HIS A 43 -13.00 -6.41 -5.95
C HIS A 43 -11.87 -6.02 -5.00
N LEU A 44 -11.96 -4.85 -4.41
CA LEU A 44 -11.04 -4.38 -3.41
C LEU A 44 -11.84 -3.83 -2.24
N PHE A 45 -11.53 -4.30 -1.06
CA PHE A 45 -12.06 -3.75 0.17
C PHE A 45 -10.96 -2.94 0.86
N TYR A 46 -11.34 -2.07 1.76
CA TYR A 46 -10.40 -1.30 2.55
C TYR A 46 -11.07 -0.81 3.82
N ILE A 47 -10.27 -0.56 4.84
CA ILE A 47 -10.79 0.10 6.03
C ILE A 47 -11.16 1.53 5.65
N ILE A 48 -12.43 1.88 5.80
CA ILE A 48 -12.88 3.26 5.67
C ILE A 48 -12.89 3.91 7.06
N GLN A 49 -12.11 4.97 7.20
CA GLN A 49 -12.14 5.82 8.38
C GLN A 49 -12.97 7.05 8.11
N THR A 50 -13.96 7.28 8.98
CA THR A 50 -14.84 8.45 8.92
C THR A 50 -14.64 9.32 10.16
N VAL A 51 -15.01 10.59 10.09
CA VAL A 51 -14.99 11.48 11.28
C VAL A 51 -15.82 10.88 12.40
N ARG A 52 -15.22 10.66 13.54
CA ARG A 52 -15.82 9.95 14.68
C ARG A 52 -16.37 10.90 15.74
N PRO A 53 -17.58 10.69 16.24
CA PRO A 53 -18.01 11.34 17.48
C PRO A 53 -17.26 10.73 18.65
N LYS A 54 -16.44 11.52 19.36
CA LYS A 54 -15.79 11.06 20.60
C LYS A 54 -16.84 10.66 21.65
N PRO A 55 -16.66 9.58 22.46
CA PRO A 55 -15.43 8.86 22.76
C PRO A 55 -15.30 7.45 22.10
N PHE A 56 -15.96 7.17 21.00
CA PHE A 56 -16.08 5.80 20.51
C PHE A 56 -15.20 5.49 19.29
N TYR A 57 -14.42 4.41 19.39
CA TYR A 57 -13.71 3.77 18.26
C TYR A 57 -14.65 2.95 17.35
N ARG A 58 -15.96 3.01 17.53
CA ARG A 58 -16.92 2.37 16.64
C ARG A 58 -17.07 3.18 15.36
N GLY A 59 -16.44 2.73 14.28
CA GLY A 59 -16.54 3.45 13.02
C GLY A 59 -15.71 2.89 11.89
N ASP A 60 -14.61 2.22 12.19
CA ASP A 60 -13.81 1.59 11.15
C ASP A 60 -14.57 0.38 10.62
N ALA A 61 -14.74 0.35 9.32
CA ALA A 61 -15.59 -0.59 8.61
C ALA A 61 -14.90 -0.98 7.29
N TRP A 62 -15.26 -2.09 6.68
CA TRP A 62 -14.81 -2.42 5.35
C TRP A 62 -15.73 -1.79 4.30
N ALA A 63 -15.22 -0.78 3.64
CA ALA A 63 -15.77 -0.28 2.39
C ALA A 63 -15.46 -1.25 1.25
N HIS A 64 -16.17 -1.12 0.15
CA HIS A 64 -16.06 -2.02 -0.98
C HIS A 64 -16.10 -1.26 -2.29
N ILE A 65 -15.15 -1.54 -3.17
CA ILE A 65 -15.12 -1.06 -4.55
C ILE A 65 -14.88 -2.22 -5.50
N SER A 66 -15.34 -2.08 -6.74
CA SER A 66 -15.02 -3.05 -7.78
C SER A 66 -14.77 -2.39 -9.13
N SER A 67 -13.96 -3.06 -9.95
CA SER A 67 -13.62 -2.60 -11.29
C SER A 67 -13.63 -3.74 -12.30
N HIS A 68 -13.81 -3.43 -13.59
CA HIS A 68 -13.57 -4.36 -14.70
C HIS A 68 -12.17 -4.20 -15.30
N ASP A 69 -11.53 -3.06 -15.04
CA ASP A 69 -10.29 -2.65 -15.71
C ASP A 69 -9.20 -2.15 -14.76
N LEU A 70 -9.37 -2.30 -13.43
CA LEU A 70 -8.46 -1.83 -12.39
C LEU A 70 -8.27 -0.30 -12.32
N ILE A 71 -8.94 0.44 -13.19
CA ILE A 71 -8.78 1.90 -13.34
C ILE A 71 -10.05 2.63 -12.89
N HIS A 72 -11.22 2.17 -13.37
CA HIS A 72 -12.51 2.81 -13.08
C HIS A 72 -13.26 2.01 -12.03
N TRP A 73 -13.40 2.61 -10.86
CA TRP A 73 -13.95 1.95 -9.67
C TRP A 73 -15.41 2.32 -9.42
N LYS A 74 -16.24 1.31 -9.23
CA LYS A 74 -17.60 1.44 -8.72
C LYS A 74 -17.55 1.28 -7.20
N VAL A 75 -18.18 2.22 -6.48
CA VAL A 75 -18.37 2.12 -5.03
C VAL A 75 -19.61 1.31 -4.72
N HIS A 76 -19.50 0.39 -3.77
CA HIS A 76 -20.56 -0.48 -3.28
C HIS A 76 -21.01 -0.07 -1.87
N PRO A 77 -22.10 -0.65 -1.34
CA PRO A 77 -22.42 -0.52 0.08
C PRO A 77 -21.26 -1.00 0.97
N THR A 78 -21.18 -0.46 2.17
CA THR A 78 -20.23 -0.92 3.19
C THR A 78 -20.44 -2.41 3.46
N ALA A 79 -19.41 -3.23 3.26
CA ALA A 79 -19.48 -4.68 3.35
C ALA A 79 -19.62 -5.17 4.81
N LEU A 80 -18.73 -4.72 5.67
CA LEU A 80 -18.72 -5.05 7.10
C LEU A 80 -18.62 -3.79 7.93
N LYS A 81 -19.43 -3.70 8.97
CA LYS A 81 -19.37 -2.63 9.98
C LYS A 81 -19.74 -3.18 11.34
N PRO A 82 -19.17 -2.69 12.44
CA PRO A 82 -19.62 -3.10 13.77
C PRO A 82 -21.08 -2.67 13.98
N THR A 83 -21.83 -3.48 14.72
CA THR A 83 -23.22 -3.21 15.13
C THR A 83 -23.35 -3.42 16.63
N ASP A 84 -24.49 -3.06 17.22
CA ASP A 84 -24.71 -3.25 18.65
C ASP A 84 -24.81 -4.73 19.05
N ASP A 85 -25.09 -5.61 18.07
CA ASP A 85 -25.23 -7.06 18.28
C ASP A 85 -23.91 -7.81 18.04
N THR A 86 -22.83 -7.12 17.61
CA THR A 86 -21.53 -7.76 17.37
C THR A 86 -20.52 -7.45 18.48
N PRO A 87 -19.62 -8.39 18.80
CA PRO A 87 -18.67 -8.21 19.90
C PRO A 87 -17.59 -7.16 19.59
N GLU A 88 -17.23 -7.00 18.30
CA GLU A 88 -16.19 -6.08 17.87
C GLU A 88 -16.65 -4.61 17.85
N ARG A 89 -15.72 -3.69 18.09
CA ARG A 89 -15.93 -2.24 18.10
C ARG A 89 -15.53 -1.55 16.78
N ALA A 90 -14.67 -2.22 16.01
CA ALA A 90 -14.22 -1.82 14.70
C ALA A 90 -13.89 -3.06 13.89
N ILE A 91 -13.88 -2.94 12.56
CA ILE A 91 -13.45 -3.99 11.64
C ILE A 91 -12.07 -3.55 11.11
N TYR A 92 -11.05 -4.32 11.45
CA TYR A 92 -9.67 -4.10 11.06
C TYR A 92 -9.25 -5.06 9.93
N SER A 93 -7.96 -5.15 9.67
CA SER A 93 -7.42 -5.85 8.51
C SER A 93 -7.74 -7.34 8.47
N GLY A 94 -7.60 -7.93 7.31
CA GLY A 94 -7.88 -9.31 7.00
C GLY A 94 -8.00 -9.53 5.50
N ASN A 95 -8.35 -10.73 5.06
CA ASN A 95 -8.39 -11.08 3.64
C ASN A 95 -9.66 -11.82 3.22
N ILE A 96 -9.81 -12.03 1.91
CA ILE A 96 -10.85 -12.89 1.31
C ILE A 96 -10.20 -14.12 0.68
N PHE A 97 -10.82 -15.28 0.88
CA PHE A 97 -10.45 -16.54 0.27
C PHE A 97 -11.68 -17.35 -0.16
N LEU A 98 -11.51 -18.35 -1.01
CA LEU A 98 -12.58 -19.31 -1.29
C LEU A 98 -12.58 -20.42 -0.24
N ASN A 99 -13.76 -20.63 0.37
CA ASN A 99 -13.93 -21.79 1.25
C ASN A 99 -14.08 -23.08 0.42
N LYS A 100 -14.15 -24.23 1.08
CA LYS A 100 -14.28 -25.56 0.43
C LYS A 100 -15.51 -25.72 -0.47
N GLN A 101 -16.54 -24.90 -0.27
CA GLN A 101 -17.74 -24.85 -1.08
C GLN A 101 -17.61 -23.89 -2.28
N GLY A 102 -16.43 -23.25 -2.46
CA GLY A 102 -16.20 -22.26 -3.49
C GLY A 102 -16.93 -20.93 -3.23
N ILE A 103 -17.24 -20.63 -1.97
CA ILE A 103 -17.92 -19.40 -1.58
C ILE A 103 -16.88 -18.42 -1.02
N PRO A 104 -16.85 -17.15 -1.49
CA PRO A 104 -16.00 -16.12 -0.93
C PRO A 104 -16.27 -15.94 0.57
N THR A 105 -15.18 -15.98 1.35
CA THR A 105 -15.22 -15.90 2.81
C THR A 105 -14.17 -14.90 3.27
N ILE A 106 -14.56 -13.97 4.13
CA ILE A 106 -13.69 -13.00 4.78
C ILE A 106 -13.21 -13.59 6.10
N MET A 107 -11.92 -13.44 6.41
CA MET A 107 -11.42 -13.49 7.78
C MET A 107 -10.87 -12.13 8.14
N TYR A 108 -11.24 -11.57 9.27
CA TYR A 108 -10.92 -10.20 9.65
C TYR A 108 -10.65 -10.06 11.15
N GLN A 109 -9.91 -9.02 11.48
CA GLN A 109 -9.68 -8.61 12.86
C GLN A 109 -10.87 -7.80 13.39
N GLY A 110 -11.61 -8.36 14.33
CA GLY A 110 -12.63 -7.65 15.09
C GLY A 110 -12.01 -7.01 16.33
N LEU A 111 -11.84 -5.67 16.31
CA LEU A 111 -11.19 -4.95 17.41
C LEU A 111 -11.92 -5.16 18.75
N GLY A 112 -11.22 -5.68 19.71
CA GLY A 112 -11.75 -6.02 21.04
C GLY A 112 -12.44 -7.37 21.14
N ALA A 113 -12.42 -8.16 20.07
CA ALA A 113 -13.03 -9.50 20.05
C ALA A 113 -12.03 -10.60 19.65
N GLY A 114 -11.35 -10.46 18.54
CA GLY A 114 -10.46 -11.46 17.96
C GLY A 114 -10.70 -11.65 16.47
N ASN A 115 -10.17 -12.73 15.89
CA ASN A 115 -10.37 -13.01 14.48
C ASN A 115 -11.78 -13.61 14.23
N SER A 116 -12.46 -13.05 13.28
CA SER A 116 -13.85 -13.30 12.94
C SER A 116 -14.02 -13.64 11.46
N ILE A 117 -15.13 -14.31 11.12
CA ILE A 117 -15.42 -14.78 9.77
C ILE A 117 -16.77 -14.23 9.28
N ALA A 118 -16.83 -13.88 8.00
CA ALA A 118 -18.07 -13.61 7.30
C ALA A 118 -18.06 -14.28 5.92
N THR A 119 -19.18 -14.85 5.51
CA THR A 119 -19.33 -15.58 4.26
C THR A 119 -20.29 -14.84 3.34
N SER A 120 -19.94 -14.73 2.05
CA SER A 120 -20.80 -14.09 1.04
C SER A 120 -22.15 -14.79 0.90
N VAL A 121 -23.23 -14.02 0.82
CA VAL A 121 -24.61 -14.51 0.73
C VAL A 121 -25.04 -14.74 -0.73
N GLY A 122 -24.13 -15.14 -1.58
CA GLY A 122 -24.46 -15.67 -2.90
C GLY A 122 -24.78 -14.62 -3.96
N ASP A 123 -24.47 -13.35 -3.75
CA ASP A 123 -24.53 -12.33 -4.80
C ASP A 123 -23.25 -12.26 -5.63
N ASP A 124 -23.37 -11.85 -6.89
CA ASP A 124 -22.24 -11.74 -7.81
C ASP A 124 -21.36 -10.50 -7.54
N TRP A 125 -21.85 -9.60 -6.67
CA TRP A 125 -21.24 -8.30 -6.38
C TRP A 125 -20.51 -8.25 -5.07
N LEU A 126 -20.56 -9.28 -4.23
CA LEU A 126 -19.95 -9.34 -2.89
C LEU A 126 -20.42 -8.18 -1.98
N GLU A 127 -21.71 -7.82 -2.06
CA GLU A 127 -22.30 -6.73 -1.28
C GLU A 127 -22.85 -7.19 0.07
N TYR A 128 -23.19 -8.50 0.19
CA TYR A 128 -23.83 -9.06 1.39
C TYR A 128 -23.01 -10.16 2.02
N TRP A 129 -22.83 -10.08 3.33
CA TRP A 129 -21.99 -10.96 4.12
C TRP A 129 -22.69 -11.43 5.39
N ASP A 130 -22.79 -12.74 5.56
CA ASP A 130 -23.28 -13.34 6.80
C ASP A 130 -22.11 -13.62 7.75
N ARG A 131 -22.16 -13.04 8.95
CA ARG A 131 -21.20 -13.31 10.01
C ARG A 131 -21.41 -14.70 10.59
N HIS A 132 -20.32 -15.38 10.90
CA HIS A 132 -20.41 -16.66 11.59
C HIS A 132 -20.99 -16.46 12.99
N PRO A 133 -21.98 -17.30 13.42
CA PRO A 133 -22.68 -17.10 14.70
C PRO A 133 -21.77 -17.27 15.93
N ASP A 134 -20.67 -18.00 15.80
CA ASP A 134 -19.70 -18.23 16.87
C ASP A 134 -18.52 -17.23 16.82
N ASN A 135 -18.65 -16.12 16.11
CA ASN A 135 -17.60 -15.08 16.11
C ASN A 135 -17.37 -14.47 17.51
N PRO A 136 -16.11 -14.18 17.89
CA PRO A 136 -14.88 -14.47 17.13
C PRO A 136 -14.53 -15.96 17.14
N VAL A 137 -14.10 -16.50 15.99
CA VAL A 137 -13.70 -17.92 15.88
C VAL A 137 -12.31 -18.20 16.46
N ILE A 138 -11.46 -17.16 16.55
CA ILE A 138 -10.21 -17.17 17.33
C ILE A 138 -10.30 -15.96 18.27
N PRO A 139 -10.76 -16.15 19.52
CA PRO A 139 -10.96 -15.04 20.43
C PRO A 139 -9.64 -14.52 20.99
N TYR A 140 -9.60 -13.24 21.32
CA TYR A 140 -8.63 -12.78 22.30
C TYR A 140 -8.83 -13.51 23.61
N ALA A 141 -7.77 -13.77 24.21
CA ALA A 141 -7.81 -14.12 25.60
C ALA A 141 -8.03 -12.85 26.43
N GLU A 142 -9.11 -12.81 27.20
CA GLU A 142 -9.57 -11.75 28.10
C GLU A 142 -8.91 -10.36 27.96
N TYR A 143 -9.59 -9.45 27.29
CA TYR A 143 -9.17 -8.09 27.04
C TYR A 143 -9.97 -7.10 27.90
N PRO A 144 -9.38 -6.50 28.91
CA PRO A 144 -10.01 -5.36 29.56
C PRO A 144 -9.71 -4.09 28.74
N PHE A 145 -10.65 -3.68 27.93
CA PHE A 145 -10.55 -2.40 27.24
C PHE A 145 -11.14 -1.29 28.10
N ASP A 146 -10.28 -0.47 28.66
CA ASP A 146 -10.62 0.92 28.97
C ASP A 146 -9.59 1.86 28.31
N ASN A 147 -10.04 2.98 27.84
CA ASN A 147 -9.46 3.88 26.84
C ASN A 147 -8.12 4.55 27.20
N ASP A 148 -7.35 4.04 28.14
CA ASP A 148 -6.09 4.62 28.55
C ASP A 148 -4.90 3.68 28.22
N GLN A 149 -4.06 4.07 27.27
CA GLN A 149 -2.89 3.30 26.88
C GLN A 149 -1.92 2.99 28.04
N ALA A 150 -1.92 3.84 29.07
CA ALA A 150 -1.10 3.62 30.24
C ALA A 150 -1.66 2.51 31.14
N GLU A 151 -2.98 2.42 31.28
CA GLU A 151 -3.68 1.37 32.00
C GLU A 151 -3.56 0.02 31.28
N TYR A 152 -3.56 0.08 29.97
CA TYR A 152 -3.35 -1.02 29.04
C TYR A 152 -1.97 -1.70 29.23
N ARG A 153 -0.88 -0.94 29.27
CA ARG A 153 0.47 -1.47 29.55
C ARG A 153 0.57 -2.09 30.95
N THR A 154 -0.08 -1.49 31.93
CA THR A 154 -0.05 -1.98 33.33
C THR A 154 -0.82 -3.28 33.51
N ILE A 155 -1.81 -3.55 32.67
CA ILE A 155 -2.58 -4.81 32.70
C ILE A 155 -1.81 -5.93 32.02
N LEU A 156 -1.10 -5.65 30.93
CA LEU A 156 -0.23 -6.60 30.23
C LEU A 156 0.85 -7.18 31.14
N ASP A 157 1.46 -6.33 31.96
CA ASP A 157 2.45 -6.73 32.95
C ASP A 157 1.88 -7.68 34.03
N LYS A 158 0.54 -7.79 34.13
CA LYS A 158 -0.17 -8.57 35.11
C LYS A 158 -0.86 -9.83 34.56
N LEU A 159 -0.95 -9.97 33.23
CA LEU A 159 -1.50 -11.16 32.61
C LEU A 159 -0.48 -12.31 32.71
N PRO A 160 -0.85 -13.48 33.22
CA PRO A 160 0.05 -14.63 33.16
C PRO A 160 0.28 -14.98 31.68
N ASP A 161 1.53 -15.31 31.36
CA ASP A 161 2.03 -15.88 30.13
C ASP A 161 0.91 -16.30 29.14
N TYR A 162 0.33 -15.29 28.49
CA TYR A 162 -0.65 -15.49 27.45
C TYR A 162 0.10 -16.01 26.25
N GLY A 163 0.37 -17.27 26.28
CA GLY A 163 1.18 -18.00 25.34
C GLY A 163 1.87 -17.09 24.35
N ALA A 164 3.08 -17.23 24.06
CA ALA A 164 3.96 -16.42 23.23
C ALA A 164 3.39 -15.86 21.89
N TYR A 165 2.07 -15.82 21.68
CA TYR A 165 1.38 -15.49 20.42
C TYR A 165 0.37 -14.36 20.62
N ASP A 166 0.33 -13.45 19.62
CA ASP A 166 -0.68 -12.41 19.52
C ASP A 166 -1.81 -12.84 18.57
N ILE A 167 -2.99 -12.29 18.76
CA ILE A 167 -4.15 -12.47 17.86
C ILE A 167 -4.47 -11.10 17.25
N TRP A 168 -3.91 -10.82 16.09
CA TRP A 168 -4.04 -9.55 15.40
C TRP A 168 -4.56 -9.75 13.97
N ASP A 169 -4.08 -8.99 13.00
CA ASP A 169 -4.53 -9.05 11.61
C ASP A 169 -4.36 -10.46 11.03
N PRO A 170 -5.44 -11.14 10.62
CA PRO A 170 -5.35 -12.48 10.08
C PRO A 170 -5.13 -12.49 8.58
N HIS A 171 -4.44 -13.52 8.08
CA HIS A 171 -4.49 -13.92 6.69
C HIS A 171 -4.82 -15.40 6.59
N CYS A 172 -5.96 -15.73 6.01
CA CYS A 172 -6.46 -17.10 5.91
C CYS A 172 -6.38 -17.63 4.47
N TRP A 173 -5.96 -18.89 4.32
CA TRP A 173 -5.97 -19.58 3.02
C TRP A 173 -6.39 -21.04 3.17
N LEU A 174 -6.75 -21.66 2.05
CA LEU A 174 -7.09 -23.07 1.94
C LEU A 174 -5.94 -23.80 1.23
N GLU A 175 -5.32 -24.76 1.89
CA GLU A 175 -4.31 -25.65 1.31
C GLU A 175 -4.82 -27.09 1.36
N GLY A 176 -5.08 -27.66 0.18
CA GLY A 176 -5.70 -28.99 0.08
C GLY A 176 -7.09 -29.03 0.76
N ASP A 177 -7.19 -29.72 1.88
CA ASP A 177 -8.43 -29.83 2.69
C ASP A 177 -8.28 -29.18 4.08
N THR A 178 -7.37 -28.24 4.24
CA THR A 178 -7.10 -27.59 5.52
C THR A 178 -7.07 -26.08 5.32
N TYR A 179 -7.81 -25.36 6.15
CA TYR A 179 -7.65 -23.92 6.28
C TYR A 179 -6.50 -23.65 7.24
N TYR A 180 -5.68 -22.69 6.86
CA TYR A 180 -4.66 -22.12 7.71
C TYR A 180 -4.91 -20.63 7.86
N THR A 181 -4.53 -20.07 8.99
CA THR A 181 -4.46 -18.63 9.18
C THR A 181 -3.23 -18.26 9.97
N ILE A 182 -2.52 -17.25 9.48
CA ILE A 182 -1.55 -16.51 10.27
C ILE A 182 -2.33 -15.45 11.03
N THR A 183 -2.00 -15.23 12.28
CA THR A 183 -2.38 -14.00 12.97
C THR A 183 -1.13 -13.16 13.12
N GLY A 184 -1.17 -11.93 12.64
CA GLY A 184 -0.08 -10.98 12.83
C GLY A 184 0.11 -10.60 14.29
N ASN A 185 1.12 -9.80 14.55
CA ASN A 185 1.34 -9.16 15.84
C ASN A 185 1.57 -7.66 15.65
N ASN A 186 1.37 -6.88 16.68
CA ASN A 186 1.59 -5.44 16.65
C ASN A 186 2.62 -4.97 17.69
N GLU A 187 3.05 -3.71 17.58
CA GLU A 187 4.05 -3.11 18.47
C GLU A 187 3.68 -3.12 19.95
N LEU A 188 2.40 -3.14 20.26
CA LEU A 188 1.89 -3.09 21.64
C LEU A 188 2.01 -4.46 22.33
N TRP A 189 2.18 -5.52 21.53
CA TRP A 189 2.18 -6.91 21.96
C TRP A 189 3.34 -7.65 21.28
N PRO A 190 4.51 -7.70 21.85
CA PRO A 190 5.64 -8.43 21.28
C PRO A 190 5.43 -9.95 21.43
N GLY A 191 4.36 -10.44 20.81
CA GLY A 191 4.09 -11.87 20.68
C GLY A 191 4.80 -12.44 19.46
N LYS A 192 4.63 -13.74 19.26
CA LYS A 192 5.07 -14.43 18.06
C LYS A 192 3.91 -14.54 17.07
N ASP A 193 4.25 -14.62 15.80
CA ASP A 193 3.30 -14.90 14.74
C ASP A 193 2.74 -16.30 14.91
N ALA A 194 1.43 -16.40 15.07
CA ALA A 194 0.77 -17.67 15.33
C ALA A 194 0.19 -18.26 14.04
N LEU A 195 0.47 -19.53 13.81
CA LEU A 195 -0.22 -20.32 12.79
C LEU A 195 -1.33 -21.13 13.45
N PHE A 196 -2.54 -21.01 12.91
CA PHE A 196 -3.67 -21.85 13.24
C PHE A 196 -4.11 -22.68 12.05
N LYS A 197 -4.75 -23.83 12.31
CA LYS A 197 -5.42 -24.60 11.27
C LYS A 197 -6.84 -24.99 11.67
N SER A 198 -7.68 -25.22 10.66
CA SER A 198 -9.05 -25.66 10.82
C SER A 198 -9.50 -26.55 9.65
N LYS A 199 -10.47 -27.44 9.90
CA LYS A 199 -11.16 -28.21 8.85
C LYS A 199 -12.52 -27.64 8.48
N ASN A 200 -13.06 -26.70 9.27
CA ASN A 200 -14.44 -26.26 9.16
C ASN A 200 -14.65 -24.75 9.39
N LEU A 201 -13.57 -23.97 9.53
CA LEU A 201 -13.58 -22.53 9.81
C LEU A 201 -14.15 -22.12 11.17
N LYS A 202 -14.55 -23.07 11.98
CA LYS A 202 -15.10 -22.85 13.32
C LYS A 202 -14.13 -23.27 14.43
N ASP A 203 -13.64 -24.51 14.33
CA ASP A 203 -12.76 -25.09 15.32
C ASP A 203 -11.31 -24.89 14.86
N TRP A 204 -10.57 -24.04 15.55
CA TRP A 204 -9.20 -23.69 15.22
C TRP A 204 -8.21 -24.28 16.23
N GLU A 205 -7.19 -24.93 15.71
CA GLU A 205 -6.08 -25.51 16.47
C GLU A 205 -4.84 -24.62 16.30
N LEU A 206 -4.28 -24.14 17.42
CA LEU A 206 -2.99 -23.45 17.42
C LEU A 206 -1.88 -24.43 17.08
N MET A 207 -1.13 -24.16 16.01
CA MET A 207 0.00 -24.96 15.56
C MET A 207 1.33 -24.54 16.18
N GLY A 208 1.42 -23.31 16.63
CA GLY A 208 2.65 -22.70 17.12
C GLY A 208 3.21 -21.67 16.14
N ASP A 209 4.55 -21.59 16.08
CA ASP A 209 5.26 -20.62 15.26
C ASP A 209 4.97 -20.83 13.77
N PHE A 210 4.64 -19.75 13.04
CA PHE A 210 4.47 -19.77 11.60
C PHE A 210 5.80 -20.05 10.88
N PHE A 211 6.88 -19.42 11.32
CA PHE A 211 8.21 -19.62 10.75
C PHE A 211 8.88 -20.86 11.31
N HIS A 212 9.45 -21.68 10.43
CA HIS A 212 10.24 -22.86 10.83
C HIS A 212 11.53 -22.44 11.57
N HIS A 213 12.19 -21.39 11.10
CA HIS A 213 13.38 -20.78 11.70
C HIS A 213 13.46 -19.33 11.24
N ASP A 214 14.33 -18.54 11.88
CA ASP A 214 14.55 -17.14 11.51
C ASP A 214 13.23 -16.34 11.44
N PRO A 215 12.48 -16.24 12.56
CA PRO A 215 11.22 -15.51 12.60
C PRO A 215 11.43 -14.01 12.36
N ILE A 216 10.35 -13.30 12.06
CA ILE A 216 10.35 -11.85 12.02
C ILE A 216 10.49 -11.34 13.47
N GLU A 217 11.49 -10.50 13.71
CA GLU A 217 11.59 -9.76 14.96
C GLU A 217 10.80 -8.46 14.85
N GLY A 218 9.95 -8.18 15.83
CA GLY A 218 9.10 -6.97 15.86
C GLY A 218 7.69 -7.23 15.36
N THR A 219 7.08 -6.24 14.73
CA THR A 219 5.69 -6.34 14.25
C THR A 219 5.57 -7.13 12.95
N LEU A 220 4.45 -7.80 12.79
CA LEU A 220 3.99 -8.39 11.54
C LEU A 220 2.53 -7.97 11.34
N ASP A 221 2.33 -6.71 10.94
CA ASP A 221 1.00 -6.17 10.70
C ASP A 221 0.57 -6.42 9.24
N CYS A 222 -0.73 -6.57 9.03
CA CYS A 222 -1.35 -6.73 7.72
C CYS A 222 -0.65 -7.80 6.86
N PRO A 223 -0.49 -9.05 7.34
CA PRO A 223 0.15 -10.10 6.56
C PRO A 223 -0.67 -10.44 5.33
N ASP A 224 -0.01 -10.54 4.17
CA ASP A 224 -0.57 -11.06 2.93
C ASP A 224 0.31 -12.23 2.46
N PHE A 225 -0.19 -13.46 2.61
CA PHE A 225 0.55 -14.70 2.35
C PHE A 225 -0.01 -15.45 1.17
N PHE A 226 0.78 -15.64 0.12
CA PHE A 226 0.32 -16.23 -1.12
C PHE A 226 1.39 -17.00 -1.87
N ARG A 227 0.93 -17.88 -2.78
CA ARG A 227 1.79 -18.56 -3.72
C ARG A 227 2.10 -17.66 -4.93
N LEU A 228 3.38 -17.60 -5.32
CA LEU A 228 3.87 -16.90 -6.49
C LEU A 228 4.88 -17.77 -7.25
N GLY A 229 4.47 -18.28 -8.40
CA GLY A 229 5.23 -19.33 -9.08
C GLY A 229 5.32 -20.60 -8.24
N ASP A 230 6.53 -21.06 -8.00
CA ASP A 230 6.81 -22.24 -7.19
C ASP A 230 7.10 -21.92 -5.71
N LYS A 231 7.13 -20.64 -5.35
CA LYS A 231 7.38 -20.15 -3.99
C LYS A 231 6.14 -19.59 -3.34
N TYR A 232 6.25 -19.36 -2.03
CA TYR A 232 5.32 -18.55 -1.26
C TYR A 232 5.98 -17.20 -0.92
N VAL A 233 5.17 -16.17 -0.90
CA VAL A 233 5.56 -14.82 -0.52
C VAL A 233 4.68 -14.38 0.63
N LEU A 234 5.31 -13.83 1.66
CA LEU A 234 4.65 -13.10 2.74
C LEU A 234 4.98 -11.62 2.57
N LEU A 235 3.97 -10.78 2.37
CA LEU A 235 4.08 -9.32 2.51
C LEU A 235 3.58 -8.94 3.89
N PHE A 236 4.15 -7.91 4.49
CA PHE A 236 3.74 -7.42 5.81
C PHE A 236 4.27 -6.02 6.08
N LEU A 237 3.72 -5.38 7.10
CA LEU A 237 4.17 -4.09 7.59
C LEU A 237 4.96 -4.27 8.88
N ARG A 238 6.15 -3.65 8.94
CA ARG A 238 6.98 -3.55 10.14
C ARG A 238 7.57 -2.13 10.28
N ASN A 239 8.72 -1.90 9.66
CA ASN A 239 9.34 -0.58 9.57
C ASN A 239 9.10 0.06 8.18
N GLY A 240 8.04 -0.32 7.53
CA GLY A 240 7.69 -0.12 6.16
C GLY A 240 7.14 -1.42 5.60
N LEU A 241 6.89 -1.47 4.31
CA LEU A 241 6.40 -2.65 3.64
C LEU A 241 7.58 -3.57 3.31
N GLU A 242 7.53 -4.79 3.83
CA GLU A 242 8.57 -5.80 3.69
C GLU A 242 8.02 -7.09 3.08
N TYR A 243 8.90 -7.96 2.61
CA TYR A 243 8.52 -9.28 2.11
C TYR A 243 9.51 -10.37 2.50
N VAL A 244 8.99 -11.59 2.56
CA VAL A 244 9.78 -12.83 2.70
C VAL A 244 9.35 -13.79 1.63
N ILE A 245 10.30 -14.44 0.95
CA ILE A 245 10.08 -15.49 -0.05
C ILE A 245 10.61 -16.80 0.52
N GLY A 246 9.87 -17.90 0.33
CA GLY A 246 10.25 -19.21 0.83
C GLY A 246 9.29 -20.32 0.42
N ASP A 247 9.34 -21.44 1.13
CA ASP A 247 8.48 -22.59 0.94
C ASP A 247 7.53 -22.78 2.13
N PHE A 248 6.26 -23.05 1.88
CA PHE A 248 5.34 -23.55 2.91
C PHE A 248 5.28 -25.07 2.83
N LYS A 249 5.87 -25.73 3.79
CA LYS A 249 5.94 -27.20 3.89
C LYS A 249 5.98 -27.65 5.35
N ASP A 250 5.54 -28.88 5.60
CA ASP A 250 5.48 -29.45 6.94
C ASP A 250 4.71 -28.55 7.93
N GLU A 251 3.68 -27.85 7.42
CA GLU A 251 2.83 -26.89 8.15
C GLU A 251 3.62 -25.72 8.78
N GLN A 252 4.73 -25.30 8.15
CA GLN A 252 5.53 -24.15 8.55
C GLN A 252 6.07 -23.41 7.31
N PHE A 253 6.36 -22.13 7.46
CA PHE A 253 7.00 -21.33 6.43
C PHE A 253 8.52 -21.36 6.60
N HIS A 254 9.24 -21.76 5.55
CA HIS A 254 10.69 -21.86 5.48
C HIS A 254 11.24 -20.69 4.68
N PRO A 255 11.71 -19.60 5.33
CA PRO A 255 12.21 -18.42 4.65
C PRO A 255 13.51 -18.70 3.90
N GLU A 256 13.64 -18.12 2.69
CA GLU A 256 14.84 -18.19 1.86
C GLU A 256 15.42 -16.82 1.54
N LYS A 257 14.55 -15.85 1.22
CA LYS A 257 14.92 -14.47 0.88
C LYS A 257 14.05 -13.48 1.64
N ARG A 258 14.63 -12.33 1.94
CA ARG A 258 13.94 -11.19 2.55
C ARG A 258 14.25 -9.92 1.80
N GLY A 259 13.33 -8.98 1.76
CA GLY A 259 13.54 -7.67 1.18
C GLY A 259 12.54 -6.64 1.69
N THR A 260 12.73 -5.41 1.26
CA THR A 260 11.85 -4.30 1.59
C THR A 260 11.25 -3.73 0.30
N MET A 261 10.03 -3.22 0.39
CA MET A 261 9.31 -2.55 -0.71
C MET A 261 9.16 -1.05 -0.45
N THR A 262 9.32 -0.62 0.81
CA THR A 262 9.33 0.80 1.18
C THR A 262 10.52 1.06 2.09
N TRP A 263 11.51 1.77 1.58
CA TRP A 263 12.75 2.05 2.30
C TRP A 263 12.59 3.27 3.21
N ASN A 264 12.89 3.13 4.49
CA ASN A 264 12.92 4.16 5.55
C ASN A 264 11.60 4.95 5.71
N ILE A 265 11.34 5.86 4.80
CA ILE A 265 10.25 6.84 4.84
C ILE A 265 9.21 6.62 3.73
N GLY A 266 9.16 5.42 3.18
CA GLY A 266 8.19 5.10 2.14
C GLY A 266 6.76 5.34 2.61
N ALA A 267 5.97 6.00 1.77
CA ALA A 267 4.60 6.37 2.11
C ALA A 267 3.62 5.19 2.05
N GLY A 268 4.01 4.08 1.38
CA GLY A 268 3.15 2.90 1.22
C GLY A 268 3.18 1.97 2.42
N TYR A 269 2.01 1.53 2.89
CA TYR A 269 1.86 0.60 4.01
C TYR A 269 0.63 -0.31 3.82
N ALA A 270 0.50 -1.34 4.68
CA ALA A 270 -0.58 -2.32 4.66
C ALA A 270 -0.81 -2.92 3.26
N PRO A 271 -0.01 -3.92 2.86
CA PRO A 271 -0.14 -4.53 1.55
C PRO A 271 -1.34 -5.46 1.48
N GLU A 272 -2.00 -5.50 0.33
CA GLU A 272 -3.03 -6.49 0.03
C GLU A 272 -2.98 -6.85 -1.45
N SER A 273 -3.12 -8.14 -1.78
CA SER A 273 -3.01 -8.60 -3.16
C SER A 273 -4.03 -9.66 -3.55
N MET A 274 -4.28 -9.76 -4.86
CA MET A 274 -5.12 -10.81 -5.45
C MET A 274 -4.46 -11.46 -6.65
N VAL A 275 -4.94 -12.64 -7.02
CA VAL A 275 -4.69 -13.26 -8.31
C VAL A 275 -5.91 -13.05 -9.22
N ASP A 276 -5.68 -12.60 -10.47
CA ASP A 276 -6.73 -12.46 -11.47
C ASP A 276 -6.89 -13.71 -12.36
N ASP A 277 -7.80 -13.66 -13.32
CA ASP A 277 -8.06 -14.76 -14.26
C ASP A 277 -6.92 -14.98 -15.29
N GLN A 278 -5.99 -14.05 -15.40
CA GLN A 278 -4.77 -14.19 -16.20
C GLN A 278 -3.60 -14.76 -15.39
N GLY A 279 -3.81 -15.01 -14.10
CA GLY A 279 -2.78 -15.50 -13.18
C GLY A 279 -1.80 -14.41 -12.70
N ARG A 280 -2.10 -13.13 -12.91
CA ARG A 280 -1.30 -12.02 -12.39
C ARG A 280 -1.56 -11.83 -10.91
N ARG A 281 -0.53 -11.68 -10.10
CA ARG A 281 -0.63 -11.23 -8.71
C ARG A 281 -0.59 -9.71 -8.70
N ILE A 282 -1.71 -9.08 -8.34
CA ILE A 282 -1.88 -7.63 -8.34
C ILE A 282 -2.00 -7.15 -6.90
N MET A 283 -1.21 -6.15 -6.55
CA MET A 283 -1.07 -5.63 -5.18
C MET A 283 -1.40 -4.15 -5.12
N TRP A 284 -1.93 -3.74 -3.96
CA TRP A 284 -2.09 -2.34 -3.52
C TRP A 284 -1.44 -2.14 -2.16
N ALA A 285 -1.20 -0.88 -1.82
CA ALA A 285 -0.88 -0.44 -0.47
C ALA A 285 -1.62 0.88 -0.19
N ALA A 286 -1.82 1.21 1.08
CA ALA A 286 -2.37 2.50 1.46
C ALA A 286 -1.32 3.60 1.45
N LEU A 287 -1.76 4.84 1.20
CA LEU A 287 -0.94 6.05 1.26
C LEU A 287 -1.62 7.08 2.16
N ASN A 288 -1.02 7.38 3.29
CA ASN A 288 -1.50 8.43 4.18
C ASN A 288 -1.24 9.83 3.61
N ASP A 289 -1.95 10.80 4.11
CA ASP A 289 -1.70 12.20 3.81
C ASP A 289 -0.67 12.76 4.78
N SER A 290 0.51 13.13 4.30
CA SER A 290 1.59 13.63 5.17
C SER A 290 1.37 15.04 5.72
N ARG A 291 0.28 15.72 5.30
CA ARG A 291 -0.16 16.99 5.93
C ARG A 291 -0.88 16.80 7.26
N THR A 292 -1.06 15.58 7.72
CA THR A 292 -1.74 15.26 8.97
C THR A 292 -1.03 14.13 9.72
N SER A 293 -1.44 13.88 10.95
CA SER A 293 -0.97 12.77 11.78
C SER A 293 -2.15 11.89 12.22
N TRP A 294 -1.87 10.71 12.71
CA TRP A 294 -2.88 9.81 13.28
C TRP A 294 -3.79 10.46 14.31
N GLY A 295 -3.22 11.34 15.16
CA GLY A 295 -3.96 12.01 16.21
C GLY A 295 -4.83 13.16 15.72
N ASP A 296 -4.62 13.65 14.49
CA ASP A 296 -5.30 14.84 13.94
C ASP A 296 -6.08 14.56 12.65
N VAL A 297 -6.08 13.32 12.17
CA VAL A 297 -6.73 12.96 10.90
C VAL A 297 -8.21 13.33 10.84
N ASP A 298 -8.95 13.23 11.94
CA ASP A 298 -10.38 13.61 11.99
C ASP A 298 -10.60 15.11 11.76
N ASN A 299 -9.74 15.95 12.34
CA ASN A 299 -9.77 17.39 12.10
C ASN A 299 -9.39 17.71 10.66
N PHE A 300 -8.38 17.03 10.15
CA PHE A 300 -7.93 17.19 8.78
C PHE A 300 -9.03 16.83 7.78
N ILE A 301 -9.68 15.66 7.92
CA ILE A 301 -10.79 15.23 7.07
C ILE A 301 -11.96 16.22 7.17
N THR A 302 -12.27 16.73 8.35
CA THR A 302 -13.32 17.75 8.53
C THR A 302 -13.01 19.01 7.73
N LYS A 303 -11.75 19.41 7.68
CA LYS A 303 -11.28 20.61 6.96
C LYS A 303 -11.21 20.38 5.45
N HIS A 304 -10.65 19.26 5.00
CA HIS A 304 -10.31 18.99 3.60
C HIS A 304 -11.32 18.06 2.90
N ALA A 305 -12.18 17.35 3.64
CA ALA A 305 -13.14 16.35 3.19
C ALA A 305 -12.52 15.02 2.70
N TRP A 306 -11.22 14.88 2.68
CA TRP A 306 -10.50 13.67 2.31
C TRP A 306 -9.11 13.65 2.96
N ALA A 307 -8.53 12.46 3.07
CA ALA A 307 -7.11 12.23 3.34
C ALA A 307 -6.76 10.85 2.77
N GLY A 308 -5.49 10.60 2.53
CA GLY A 308 -5.03 9.31 2.04
C GLY A 308 -5.55 8.92 0.64
N THR A 309 -4.96 7.88 0.11
CA THR A 309 -5.29 7.26 -1.18
C THR A 309 -4.71 5.84 -1.18
N LEU A 310 -4.97 5.08 -2.22
CA LEU A 310 -4.29 3.80 -2.47
C LEU A 310 -3.22 3.98 -3.54
N THR A 311 -2.17 3.18 -3.49
CA THR A 311 -1.17 3.12 -4.56
C THR A 311 -1.81 2.68 -5.86
N LEU A 312 -1.15 2.94 -6.99
CA LEU A 312 -1.51 2.30 -8.26
C LEU A 312 -1.37 0.77 -8.13
N PRO A 313 -2.27 0.01 -8.74
CA PRO A 313 -2.14 -1.44 -8.79
C PRO A 313 -0.84 -1.83 -9.51
N ARG A 314 -0.14 -2.81 -8.94
CA ARG A 314 1.15 -3.30 -9.44
C ARG A 314 1.18 -4.81 -9.48
N VAL A 315 1.78 -5.36 -10.53
CA VAL A 315 1.96 -6.79 -10.71
C VAL A 315 3.24 -7.24 -10.01
N LEU A 316 3.11 -8.30 -9.21
CA LEU A 316 4.24 -8.99 -8.60
C LEU A 316 4.54 -10.26 -9.37
N SER A 317 5.82 -10.52 -9.61
CA SER A 317 6.31 -11.77 -10.18
C SER A 317 7.69 -12.13 -9.61
N LEU A 318 8.16 -13.33 -9.86
CA LEU A 318 9.52 -13.75 -9.52
C LEU A 318 10.32 -13.96 -10.81
N ASP A 319 11.60 -13.58 -10.80
CA ASP A 319 12.51 -13.94 -11.87
C ASP A 319 13.11 -15.35 -11.69
N GLU A 320 14.07 -15.70 -12.55
CA GLU A 320 14.71 -17.03 -12.55
C GLU A 320 15.50 -17.31 -11.25
N ASP A 321 15.95 -16.28 -10.57
CA ASP A 321 16.65 -16.36 -9.28
C ASP A 321 15.71 -16.26 -8.08
N ASN A 322 14.40 -16.19 -8.29
CA ASN A 322 13.37 -15.92 -7.30
C ASN A 322 13.53 -14.54 -6.62
N ASP A 323 13.99 -13.53 -7.36
CA ASP A 323 13.94 -12.14 -6.90
C ASP A 323 12.61 -11.51 -7.30
N LEU A 324 12.04 -10.73 -6.36
CA LEU A 324 10.75 -10.08 -6.57
C LEU A 324 10.84 -9.02 -7.66
N LYS A 325 9.95 -9.09 -8.64
CA LYS A 325 9.72 -8.07 -9.67
C LYS A 325 8.41 -7.35 -9.41
N ILE A 326 8.43 -6.04 -9.62
CA ILE A 326 7.32 -5.15 -9.34
C ILE A 326 7.13 -4.22 -10.55
N GLU A 327 5.98 -4.32 -11.20
CA GLU A 327 5.65 -3.52 -12.39
C GLU A 327 4.27 -2.88 -12.24
N PRO A 328 4.04 -1.65 -12.73
CA PRO A 328 2.69 -1.12 -12.78
C PRO A 328 1.87 -1.93 -13.80
N ILE A 329 0.56 -2.01 -13.59
CA ILE A 329 -0.35 -2.69 -14.53
C ILE A 329 -0.36 -2.00 -15.90
N ASP A 330 -0.55 -2.80 -16.96
CA ASP A 330 -0.60 -2.27 -18.34
C ASP A 330 -1.85 -1.44 -18.62
N GLU A 331 -2.94 -1.68 -17.91
CA GLU A 331 -4.22 -0.96 -18.07
C GLU A 331 -4.08 0.55 -17.86
N LEU A 332 -3.08 1.01 -17.09
CA LEU A 332 -2.76 2.43 -16.92
C LEU A 332 -2.43 3.13 -18.25
N GLU A 333 -1.96 2.40 -19.26
CA GLU A 333 -1.70 2.94 -20.58
C GLU A 333 -2.97 3.48 -21.27
N GLY A 334 -4.13 2.96 -20.88
CA GLY A 334 -5.44 3.46 -21.35
C GLY A 334 -5.75 4.90 -20.95
N LEU A 335 -5.05 5.42 -19.93
CA LEU A 335 -5.21 6.82 -19.48
C LEU A 335 -4.36 7.81 -20.27
N ARG A 336 -3.40 7.35 -21.08
CA ARG A 336 -2.41 8.19 -21.76
C ARG A 336 -3.03 9.03 -22.89
N TYR A 337 -2.63 10.29 -22.97
CA TYR A 337 -2.87 11.19 -24.10
C TYR A 337 -1.75 12.22 -24.23
N ASP A 338 -1.73 13.00 -25.30
CA ASP A 338 -0.78 14.07 -25.57
C ASP A 338 0.70 13.62 -25.45
N PRO A 339 1.15 12.63 -26.25
CA PRO A 339 2.49 12.07 -26.14
C PRO A 339 3.59 13.04 -26.57
N VAL A 340 4.68 13.07 -25.80
CA VAL A 340 5.94 13.73 -26.18
C VAL A 340 7.05 12.68 -26.16
N ILE A 341 7.82 12.57 -27.25
CA ILE A 341 8.90 11.59 -27.37
C ILE A 341 10.22 12.33 -27.69
N ILE A 342 11.20 12.12 -26.85
CA ILE A 342 12.56 12.63 -27.01
C ILE A 342 13.50 11.44 -27.21
N LYS A 343 14.36 11.50 -28.24
CA LYS A 343 15.31 10.42 -28.54
C LYS A 343 16.74 10.93 -28.56
N ASN A 344 17.66 10.07 -28.11
CA ASN A 344 19.10 10.29 -28.17
C ASN A 344 19.57 11.61 -27.55
N LEU A 345 19.05 11.92 -26.35
CA LEU A 345 19.43 13.11 -25.61
C LEU A 345 20.70 12.85 -24.79
N ASP A 346 21.73 13.67 -25.01
CA ASP A 346 22.91 13.72 -24.15
C ASP A 346 22.70 14.76 -23.04
N VAL A 347 22.86 14.34 -21.78
CA VAL A 347 22.70 15.20 -20.61
C VAL A 347 24.07 15.40 -19.94
N ASN A 348 24.49 16.65 -19.79
CA ASN A 348 25.71 17.05 -19.10
C ASN A 348 25.40 18.34 -18.30
N GLY A 349 25.27 18.22 -17.00
CA GLY A 349 24.65 19.24 -16.15
C GLY A 349 23.13 19.13 -16.19
N GLU A 350 22.42 20.24 -16.12
CA GLU A 350 20.95 20.28 -16.13
C GLU A 350 20.38 20.59 -17.51
N VAL A 351 19.28 19.93 -17.85
CA VAL A 351 18.52 20.12 -19.10
C VAL A 351 17.03 20.21 -18.75
N VAL A 352 16.46 21.41 -18.90
CA VAL A 352 15.02 21.61 -18.74
C VAL A 352 14.28 21.05 -19.96
N LEU A 353 13.26 20.25 -19.74
CA LEU A 353 12.43 19.66 -20.80
C LEU A 353 11.25 20.60 -21.11
N GLU A 354 11.47 21.62 -21.94
CA GLU A 354 10.51 22.71 -22.21
C GLU A 354 9.11 22.26 -22.63
N ASN A 355 9.00 21.12 -23.31
CA ASN A 355 7.74 20.57 -23.81
C ASN A 355 7.09 19.54 -22.88
N ILE A 356 7.67 19.28 -21.70
CA ILE A 356 7.16 18.30 -20.72
C ILE A 356 6.97 19.03 -19.40
N ARG A 357 5.72 19.32 -19.08
CA ARG A 357 5.33 20.04 -17.85
C ARG A 357 4.00 19.53 -17.36
N GLY A 358 3.83 19.52 -16.03
CA GLY A 358 2.55 19.23 -15.39
C GLY A 358 2.69 18.42 -14.09
N THR A 359 1.56 18.30 -13.41
CA THR A 359 1.41 17.59 -12.13
C THR A 359 0.51 16.36 -12.26
N SER A 360 0.14 15.96 -13.49
CA SER A 360 -0.64 14.74 -13.76
C SER A 360 -0.16 14.12 -15.07
N MET A 361 0.82 13.21 -14.94
CA MET A 361 1.50 12.64 -16.11
C MET A 361 2.18 11.32 -15.80
N GLU A 362 2.53 10.59 -16.85
CA GLU A 362 3.48 9.50 -16.82
C GLU A 362 4.73 9.87 -17.61
N LEU A 363 5.89 9.53 -17.06
CA LEU A 363 7.19 9.61 -17.70
C LEU A 363 7.79 8.21 -17.77
N ARG A 364 8.31 7.85 -18.95
CA ARG A 364 9.05 6.59 -19.14
C ARG A 364 10.39 6.94 -19.79
N MET A 365 11.48 6.53 -19.17
CA MET A 365 12.80 6.79 -19.70
C MET A 365 13.80 5.69 -19.45
N SER A 366 14.75 5.57 -20.36
CA SER A 366 15.91 4.70 -20.22
C SER A 366 17.16 5.57 -20.22
N VAL A 367 18.05 5.36 -19.27
CA VAL A 367 19.28 6.17 -19.11
C VAL A 367 20.50 5.28 -19.09
N ASN A 368 21.42 5.51 -20.02
CA ASN A 368 22.75 4.91 -20.00
C ASN A 368 23.67 5.72 -19.07
N PRO A 369 24.15 5.15 -17.96
CA PRO A 369 24.94 5.88 -16.97
C PRO A 369 26.27 6.43 -17.47
N ARG A 370 26.87 5.80 -18.49
CA ARG A 370 28.23 6.11 -18.97
C ARG A 370 29.23 6.21 -17.80
N LYS A 371 29.73 7.44 -17.53
CA LYS A 371 30.72 7.73 -16.47
C LYS A 371 30.22 8.77 -15.46
N ALA A 372 28.94 9.05 -15.45
CA ALA A 372 28.36 9.98 -14.48
C ALA A 372 28.47 9.42 -13.06
N LYS A 373 28.79 10.28 -12.08
CA LYS A 373 28.83 9.92 -10.68
C LYS A 373 27.44 9.86 -10.06
N SER A 374 26.57 10.78 -10.47
CA SER A 374 25.14 10.75 -10.14
C SER A 374 24.34 11.36 -11.29
N PHE A 375 23.12 10.92 -11.47
CA PHE A 375 22.22 11.43 -12.49
C PHE A 375 20.76 11.11 -12.16
N GLY A 376 19.84 11.82 -12.78
CA GLY A 376 18.43 11.59 -12.54
C GLY A 376 17.51 12.62 -13.17
N ILE A 377 16.36 12.79 -12.55
CA ILE A 377 15.29 13.67 -12.99
C ILE A 377 14.73 14.44 -11.80
N LYS A 378 14.48 15.72 -11.99
CA LYS A 378 13.72 16.56 -11.08
C LYS A 378 12.33 16.72 -11.66
N VAL A 379 11.31 16.52 -10.85
CA VAL A 379 9.90 16.67 -11.22
C VAL A 379 9.22 17.62 -10.27
N CYS A 380 8.09 18.18 -10.66
CA CYS A 380 7.40 19.22 -9.90
C CYS A 380 8.37 20.33 -9.45
N ALA A 381 9.25 20.75 -10.37
CA ALA A 381 10.26 21.74 -10.08
C ALA A 381 9.76 23.15 -10.44
N SER A 382 10.05 24.14 -9.57
CA SER A 382 9.79 25.56 -9.82
C SER A 382 10.91 26.18 -10.67
N GLY A 383 10.57 27.22 -11.43
CA GLY A 383 11.54 27.91 -12.28
C GLY A 383 12.67 28.60 -11.52
N ASP A 384 12.48 28.92 -10.26
CA ASP A 384 13.49 29.53 -9.36
C ASP A 384 14.26 28.50 -8.51
N GLY A 385 13.96 27.21 -8.63
CA GLY A 385 14.62 26.10 -7.93
C GLY A 385 14.34 26.01 -6.44
N LYS A 386 13.29 26.66 -5.95
CA LYS A 386 12.88 26.57 -4.55
C LYS A 386 12.10 25.28 -4.26
N GLU A 387 11.32 24.82 -5.20
CA GLU A 387 10.63 23.53 -5.14
C GLU A 387 11.17 22.59 -6.21
N GLU A 388 11.50 21.37 -5.80
CA GLU A 388 11.89 20.29 -6.69
C GLU A 388 11.78 18.95 -5.94
N THR A 389 11.28 17.92 -6.59
CA THR A 389 11.37 16.54 -6.12
C THR A 389 12.37 15.79 -6.97
N VAL A 390 13.38 15.18 -6.36
CA VAL A 390 14.52 14.62 -7.08
C VAL A 390 14.53 13.09 -7.00
N LEU A 391 14.57 12.47 -8.18
CA LEU A 391 14.80 11.04 -8.35
C LEU A 391 16.19 10.86 -8.96
N SER A 392 17.10 10.18 -8.26
CA SER A 392 18.49 10.07 -8.71
C SER A 392 19.08 8.69 -8.46
N TYR A 393 20.13 8.39 -9.22
CA TYR A 393 20.91 7.17 -9.07
C TYR A 393 22.41 7.50 -8.98
N SER A 394 23.08 6.84 -8.03
CA SER A 394 24.53 6.92 -7.81
C SER A 394 25.17 5.56 -8.12
N PRO A 395 25.84 5.39 -9.28
CA PRO A 395 26.47 4.11 -9.65
C PRO A 395 27.57 3.64 -8.69
N GLU A 396 28.32 4.56 -8.08
CA GLU A 396 29.39 4.23 -7.12
C GLU A 396 28.83 3.70 -5.80
N GLU A 397 27.63 4.16 -5.42
CA GLU A 397 26.95 3.79 -4.17
C GLU A 397 25.97 2.64 -4.36
N ASN A 398 25.64 2.29 -5.63
CA ASN A 398 24.54 1.38 -5.98
C ASN A 398 23.22 1.77 -5.30
N GLU A 399 22.92 3.05 -5.32
CA GLU A 399 21.80 3.62 -4.57
C GLU A 399 20.87 4.44 -5.48
N PHE A 400 19.58 4.13 -5.43
CA PHE A 400 18.51 4.97 -5.97
C PHE A 400 17.94 5.82 -4.85
N THR A 401 17.82 7.13 -5.09
CA THR A 401 17.38 8.12 -4.09
C THR A 401 16.11 8.81 -4.55
N PHE A 402 15.16 8.96 -3.63
CA PHE A 402 13.97 9.79 -3.77
C PHE A 402 14.05 10.90 -2.72
N ASP A 403 14.42 12.10 -3.14
CA ASP A 403 14.68 13.25 -2.27
C ASP A 403 13.50 14.23 -2.29
N LEU A 404 12.88 14.39 -1.12
CA LEU A 404 11.76 15.29 -0.85
C LEU A 404 12.17 16.60 -0.17
N SER A 405 13.47 16.82 0.07
CA SER A 405 13.95 17.93 0.91
C SER A 405 13.46 19.29 0.47
N LYS A 406 13.14 19.44 -0.84
CA LYS A 406 12.62 20.65 -1.45
C LYS A 406 11.30 20.45 -2.18
N SER A 407 10.54 19.41 -1.89
CA SER A 407 9.29 19.14 -2.63
C SER A 407 8.13 20.07 -2.24
N SER A 408 8.31 20.91 -1.23
CA SER A 408 7.39 22.00 -0.86
C SER A 408 8.12 23.14 -0.16
N ILE A 409 7.75 24.38 -0.45
CA ILE A 409 8.16 25.55 0.34
C ILE A 409 7.32 25.73 1.62
N ASN A 410 6.25 24.98 1.79
CA ASN A 410 5.47 24.97 3.02
C ASN A 410 5.98 23.87 3.95
N GLU A 411 6.74 24.26 4.96
CA GLU A 411 7.32 23.33 5.93
C GLU A 411 6.26 22.52 6.69
N GLU A 412 5.08 23.11 6.99
CA GLU A 412 3.99 22.41 7.67
C GLU A 412 3.48 21.18 6.88
N TYR A 413 3.55 21.22 5.54
CA TYR A 413 3.13 20.11 4.71
C TYR A 413 4.12 18.95 4.71
N MET A 414 5.33 19.19 5.18
CA MET A 414 6.42 18.21 5.23
C MET A 414 6.68 17.65 6.63
N GLU A 415 5.98 18.16 7.66
CA GLU A 415 6.19 17.78 9.07
C GLU A 415 5.11 16.85 9.65
N GLY A 416 4.03 16.62 8.91
CA GLY A 416 2.79 16.04 9.46
C GLY A 416 2.83 14.54 9.80
N TYR A 417 3.75 13.75 9.28
CA TYR A 417 3.77 12.30 9.47
C TYR A 417 4.90 11.82 10.38
N LEU A 418 4.58 11.04 11.39
CA LEU A 418 5.50 10.54 12.44
C LEU A 418 6.67 9.68 11.91
N TRP A 419 6.57 9.19 10.68
CA TRP A 419 7.57 8.33 10.04
C TRP A 419 8.67 9.12 9.32
N GLU A 420 8.51 10.43 9.13
CA GLU A 420 9.30 11.24 8.21
C GLU A 420 10.34 12.12 8.93
N LYS A 421 11.22 11.51 9.69
CA LYS A 421 12.42 12.24 10.18
C LYS A 421 13.41 12.53 9.06
N ASP A 422 13.42 11.69 8.02
CA ASP A 422 14.29 11.80 6.87
C ASP A 422 13.48 12.14 5.63
N LYS A 423 13.83 13.21 4.93
CA LYS A 423 13.20 13.61 3.66
C LYS A 423 13.80 12.92 2.44
N ILE A 424 14.69 11.96 2.64
CA ILE A 424 15.42 11.27 1.59
C ILE A 424 15.21 9.76 1.76
N GLN A 425 14.46 9.17 0.85
CA GLN A 425 14.30 7.73 0.75
C GLN A 425 15.42 7.14 -0.11
N LYS A 426 16.09 6.10 0.38
CA LYS A 426 17.21 5.45 -0.28
C LYS A 426 16.92 3.97 -0.47
N ALA A 427 17.17 3.48 -1.66
CA ALA A 427 16.99 2.08 -2.02
C ALA A 427 18.25 1.54 -2.70
N GLU A 428 18.70 0.37 -2.26
CA GLU A 428 19.79 -0.33 -2.91
C GLU A 428 19.36 -0.79 -4.32
N LEU A 429 20.17 -0.47 -5.31
CA LEU A 429 19.98 -0.88 -6.70
C LEU A 429 21.33 -1.08 -7.37
N THR A 430 21.65 -2.31 -7.71
CA THR A 430 22.83 -2.61 -8.52
C THR A 430 22.41 -2.77 -9.98
N LEU A 431 23.00 -1.96 -10.86
CA LEU A 431 22.89 -2.14 -12.30
C LEU A 431 24.00 -3.07 -12.80
N GLU A 432 23.61 -4.02 -13.63
CA GLU A 432 24.56 -4.90 -14.30
C GLU A 432 25.42 -4.15 -15.34
N ARG A 433 26.50 -4.75 -15.75
CA ARG A 433 27.38 -4.13 -16.76
C ARG A 433 26.61 -3.87 -18.06
N ASN A 434 26.55 -2.60 -18.47
CA ASN A 434 25.78 -2.07 -19.61
C ASN A 434 24.24 -2.10 -19.43
N GLU A 435 23.75 -2.37 -18.25
CA GLU A 435 22.33 -2.18 -17.92
C GLU A 435 22.03 -0.68 -17.86
N ASN A 436 20.93 -0.26 -18.44
CA ASN A 436 20.42 1.10 -18.31
C ASN A 436 19.62 1.22 -17.01
N LEU A 437 19.51 2.43 -16.50
CA LEU A 437 18.50 2.77 -15.51
C LEU A 437 17.18 3.02 -16.26
N ASP A 438 16.22 2.13 -16.07
CA ASP A 438 14.88 2.25 -16.66
C ASP A 438 13.91 2.75 -15.60
N LEU A 439 13.26 3.89 -15.88
CA LEU A 439 12.31 4.53 -15.00
C LEU A 439 10.93 4.60 -15.64
N ARG A 440 9.89 4.29 -14.85
CA ARG A 440 8.51 4.61 -15.15
C ARG A 440 7.95 5.38 -13.96
N ILE A 441 7.60 6.65 -14.17
CA ILE A 441 7.27 7.61 -13.12
C ILE A 441 5.83 8.07 -13.35
N PHE A 442 5.00 7.96 -12.33
CA PHE A 442 3.63 8.46 -12.30
C PHE A 442 3.54 9.63 -11.34
N ILE A 443 3.08 10.77 -11.84
CA ILE A 443 2.85 11.99 -11.07
C ILE A 443 1.36 12.26 -11.08
N ASP A 444 0.74 12.31 -9.90
CA ASP A 444 -0.69 12.59 -9.75
C ASP A 444 -0.91 13.60 -8.63
N ARG A 445 -0.65 14.87 -8.95
CA ARG A 445 -0.77 16.00 -8.02
C ARG A 445 0.12 15.81 -6.78
N SER A 446 -0.43 15.22 -5.72
CA SER A 446 0.30 15.01 -4.47
C SER A 446 0.92 13.61 -4.34
N VAL A 447 0.91 12.80 -5.37
CA VAL A 447 1.49 11.46 -5.34
C VAL A 447 2.52 11.32 -6.46
N ILE A 448 3.68 10.78 -6.12
CA ILE A 448 4.66 10.30 -7.10
C ILE A 448 4.95 8.83 -6.82
N GLU A 449 4.76 7.99 -7.84
CA GLU A 449 5.21 6.61 -7.84
C GLU A 449 6.29 6.41 -8.90
N VAL A 450 7.37 5.72 -8.54
CA VAL A 450 8.44 5.40 -9.48
C VAL A 450 8.76 3.93 -9.46
N PHE A 451 8.74 3.31 -10.62
CA PHE A 451 9.17 1.93 -10.84
C PHE A 451 10.53 1.96 -11.52
N VAL A 452 11.49 1.23 -10.93
CA VAL A 452 12.90 1.26 -11.35
C VAL A 452 13.36 -0.14 -11.70
N ASN A 453 13.76 -0.38 -12.96
CA ASN A 453 14.30 -1.65 -13.46
C ASN A 453 13.46 -2.89 -13.09
N LYS A 454 12.15 -2.71 -12.88
CA LYS A 454 11.23 -3.75 -12.35
C LYS A 454 11.64 -4.34 -10.99
N LYS A 455 12.63 -3.76 -10.34
CA LYS A 455 13.19 -4.21 -9.05
C LYS A 455 12.64 -3.40 -7.88
N LEU A 456 12.39 -2.10 -8.10
CA LEU A 456 11.92 -1.19 -7.06
C LEU A 456 10.61 -0.52 -7.47
N ALA A 457 9.75 -0.26 -6.49
CA ALA A 457 8.56 0.57 -6.63
C ALA A 457 8.48 1.50 -5.42
N LEU A 458 8.96 2.73 -5.57
CA LEU A 458 8.94 3.73 -4.52
C LEU A 458 7.75 4.67 -4.70
N VAL A 459 7.15 5.09 -3.60
CA VAL A 459 6.01 6.01 -3.61
C VAL A 459 6.16 7.05 -2.52
N GLN A 460 5.79 8.29 -2.83
CA GLN A 460 5.84 9.40 -1.90
C GLN A 460 4.67 10.36 -2.09
N ARG A 461 4.36 11.10 -1.01
CA ARG A 461 3.44 12.23 -1.04
C ARG A 461 4.23 13.53 -1.15
N ILE A 462 3.80 14.41 -2.04
CA ILE A 462 4.40 15.74 -2.26
C ILE A 462 3.32 16.82 -2.26
N TYR A 463 3.68 18.04 -1.88
CA TYR A 463 2.73 19.16 -1.81
C TYR A 463 3.37 20.46 -2.30
N PRO A 464 3.74 20.55 -3.59
CA PRO A 464 4.27 21.79 -4.14
C PRO A 464 3.23 22.93 -4.04
N VAL A 465 3.67 24.11 -3.66
CA VAL A 465 2.82 25.27 -3.38
C VAL A 465 2.92 26.29 -4.52
N ASP A 466 4.09 26.40 -5.13
CA ASP A 466 4.32 27.34 -6.23
C ASP A 466 3.57 26.87 -7.48
N GLU A 467 2.79 27.78 -8.10
CA GLU A 467 2.03 27.48 -9.31
C GLU A 467 2.93 27.06 -10.51
N ASP A 468 4.20 27.47 -10.48
CA ASP A 468 5.21 27.10 -11.50
C ASP A 468 5.94 25.78 -11.21
N SER A 469 5.61 25.06 -10.11
CA SER A 469 6.20 23.78 -9.76
C SER A 469 5.66 22.63 -10.61
N ASP A 470 5.85 22.72 -11.93
CA ASP A 470 5.39 21.75 -12.92
C ASP A 470 6.49 21.33 -13.93
N GLN A 471 7.71 21.86 -13.77
CA GLN A 471 8.81 21.58 -14.67
C GLN A 471 9.41 20.20 -14.46
N VAL A 472 9.98 19.66 -15.55
CA VAL A 472 10.76 18.43 -15.57
C VAL A 472 12.17 18.74 -16.04
N ILE A 473 13.18 18.37 -15.26
CA ILE A 473 14.59 18.68 -15.49
C ILE A 473 15.41 17.40 -15.39
N LEU A 474 16.17 17.06 -16.43
CA LEU A 474 17.16 16.00 -16.36
C LEU A 474 18.49 16.57 -15.87
N PHE A 475 19.26 15.77 -15.12
CA PHE A 475 20.57 16.20 -14.68
C PHE A 475 21.59 15.07 -14.65
N SER A 476 22.87 15.44 -14.76
CA SER A 476 24.01 14.54 -14.52
C SER A 476 25.18 15.30 -13.90
N ASN A 477 25.86 14.64 -12.97
CA ASN A 477 27.02 15.16 -12.25
C ASN A 477 28.23 14.27 -12.43
N GLY A 478 29.43 14.87 -12.55
CA GLY A 478 30.69 14.13 -12.63
C GLY A 478 30.88 13.36 -13.94
N GLY A 479 30.08 13.62 -14.93
CA GLY A 479 30.08 13.02 -16.27
C GLY A 479 28.75 13.19 -16.97
N SER A 480 28.70 12.86 -18.25
CA SER A 480 27.45 12.87 -19.04
C SER A 480 26.76 11.52 -19.03
N VAL A 481 25.44 11.53 -19.15
CA VAL A 481 24.62 10.35 -19.44
C VAL A 481 24.00 10.47 -20.83
N GLN A 482 23.52 9.35 -21.35
CA GLN A 482 22.70 9.33 -22.55
C GLN A 482 21.31 8.82 -22.19
N VAL A 483 20.31 9.50 -22.69
CA VAL A 483 18.90 9.09 -22.63
C VAL A 483 18.50 8.64 -24.04
N PRO A 484 18.57 7.33 -24.36
CA PRO A 484 18.19 6.82 -25.68
C PRO A 484 16.76 7.14 -26.04
N ILE A 485 15.86 7.07 -25.04
CA ILE A 485 14.45 7.39 -25.20
C ILE A 485 13.88 7.94 -23.88
N LEU A 486 13.09 9.00 -24.01
CA LEU A 486 12.19 9.51 -22.98
C LEU A 486 10.84 9.75 -23.64
N GLU A 487 9.82 9.24 -23.01
CA GLU A 487 8.43 9.36 -23.41
C GLU A 487 7.63 9.97 -22.26
N SER A 488 6.72 10.85 -22.58
CA SER A 488 5.81 11.48 -21.62
C SER A 488 4.39 11.46 -22.15
N TRP A 489 3.43 11.26 -21.28
CA TRP A 489 2.01 11.36 -21.55
C TRP A 489 1.33 12.11 -20.42
N LYS A 490 0.34 12.92 -20.74
CA LYS A 490 -0.66 13.32 -19.77
C LYS A 490 -1.60 12.17 -19.48
N LEU A 491 -2.14 12.12 -18.28
CA LEU A 491 -3.07 11.06 -17.88
C LEU A 491 -4.48 11.62 -17.63
N HIS A 492 -5.47 10.94 -18.20
CA HIS A 492 -6.87 11.24 -17.93
C HIS A 492 -7.22 10.90 -16.47
N PRO A 493 -8.08 11.70 -15.83
CA PRO A 493 -8.62 11.32 -14.53
C PRO A 493 -9.50 10.06 -14.65
N SER A 494 -9.34 9.15 -13.68
CA SER A 494 -10.19 7.97 -13.53
C SER A 494 -11.17 8.08 -12.37
N ASN A 495 -10.92 9.00 -11.44
CA ASN A 495 -11.85 9.30 -10.37
C ASN A 495 -13.12 9.97 -10.90
N PRO A 496 -14.32 9.69 -10.32
CA PRO A 496 -15.62 10.02 -10.91
C PRO A 496 -16.02 11.49 -10.83
N TYR A 497 -15.10 12.40 -11.07
CA TYR A 497 -15.41 13.84 -11.10
C TYR A 497 -14.69 14.56 -12.23
#